data_48ef26922feb415a83bb77247440a3fd
#
_entry.id   48ef26922feb415a83bb77247440a3fd
#
_cell.length_a   1.000
_cell.length_b   1.000
_cell.length_c   1.000
_cell.angle_alpha   90.00
_cell.angle_beta   90.00
_cell.angle_gamma   90.00
#
_symmetry.space_group_name_H-M   'P 1'
#
loop_
_entity.id
_entity.type
_entity.pdbx_description
1 polymer ?
#
loop_
_entity_poly.entity_id
_entity_poly.type
_entity_poly.pdbx_seq_one_letter_code
_entity_poly.pdbx_strand_id
1 'polypeptide(L)'
;MSRPLFVSLDGPKGVGKTTLLEAVTQSLRAEGQKVIRLCESKRDPHRGETMALVNRLARQPDRDLEWEVCERLAASRGWISRHVLTQQPADSIIMIDRWYPSDAAFRRMVPFAEILQLNIDQDVRVPDVHVGVVTAAGISWARAAARRRGLSSTVIHTLEEHTACTEAFERAISDNGWVLCRNEGLIEDATRQVIAEIDKVRGGAWP
;
A
#
# COMPACT_ATOMS: atom_id res chain seq x y z
N MET A 1 21.40 9.85 13.00
CA MET A 1 20.15 10.50 13.43
C MET A 1 19.04 9.47 13.32
N SER A 2 18.27 9.23 14.37
CA SER A 2 17.13 8.32 14.32
C SER A 2 16.05 8.91 13.39
N ARG A 3 15.42 8.07 12.59
CA ARG A 3 14.33 8.43 11.66
C ARG A 3 13.04 7.75 12.10
N PRO A 4 11.86 8.28 11.75
CA PRO A 4 10.60 7.60 12.09
C PRO A 4 10.52 6.21 11.44
N LEU A 5 9.93 5.25 12.14
CA LEU A 5 9.60 3.94 11.58
C LEU A 5 8.53 4.10 10.51
N PHE A 6 8.72 3.50 9.35
CA PHE A 6 7.80 3.61 8.22
C PHE A 6 7.17 2.26 7.87
N VAL A 7 5.86 2.16 7.98
CA VAL A 7 5.07 0.95 7.74
C VAL A 7 4.08 1.20 6.62
N SER A 8 4.04 0.35 5.60
CA SER A 8 3.00 0.38 4.57
C SER A 8 2.05 -0.80 4.69
N LEU A 9 0.76 -0.54 4.47
CA LEU A 9 -0.27 -1.56 4.32
C LEU A 9 -0.76 -1.56 2.88
N ASP A 10 -0.45 -2.61 2.15
CA ASP A 10 -0.69 -2.75 0.73
C ASP A 10 -1.64 -3.92 0.41
N GLY A 11 -2.19 -3.96 -0.79
CA GLY A 11 -3.02 -5.08 -1.24
C GLY A 11 -4.23 -4.71 -2.07
N PRO A 12 -4.96 -5.71 -2.59
CA PRO A 12 -6.13 -5.53 -3.43
C PRO A 12 -7.27 -4.74 -2.78
N LYS A 13 -8.32 -4.47 -3.53
CA LYS A 13 -9.54 -3.86 -2.98
C LYS A 13 -10.31 -4.87 -2.11
N GLY A 14 -10.99 -4.38 -1.07
CA GLY A 14 -11.87 -5.21 -0.24
C GLY A 14 -11.18 -6.04 0.85
N VAL A 15 -9.86 -6.17 0.86
CA VAL A 15 -9.12 -6.99 1.83
C VAL A 15 -9.11 -6.43 3.28
N GLY A 16 -9.69 -5.24 3.52
CA GLY A 16 -9.81 -4.69 4.88
C GLY A 16 -8.65 -3.83 5.36
N LYS A 17 -7.74 -3.39 4.49
CA LYS A 17 -6.57 -2.55 4.86
C LYS A 17 -6.89 -1.36 5.77
N THR A 18 -7.90 -0.57 5.40
CA THR A 18 -8.25 0.64 6.16
C THR A 18 -8.73 0.30 7.57
N THR A 19 -9.50 -0.78 7.72
CA THR A 19 -9.96 -1.27 9.02
C THR A 19 -8.78 -1.77 9.86
N LEU A 20 -7.88 -2.55 9.24
CA LEU A 20 -6.67 -3.05 9.90
C LEU A 20 -5.74 -1.90 10.30
N LEU A 21 -5.52 -0.95 9.39
CA LEU A 21 -4.71 0.25 9.68
C LEU A 21 -5.28 1.03 10.87
N GLU A 22 -6.59 1.13 10.98
CA GLU A 22 -7.27 1.79 12.09
C GLU A 22 -7.07 1.04 13.39
N ALA A 23 -7.29 -0.28 13.40
CA ALA A 23 -7.13 -1.14 14.57
C ALA A 23 -5.68 -1.13 15.09
N VAL A 24 -4.70 -1.30 14.21
CA VAL A 24 -3.26 -1.23 14.56
C VAL A 24 -2.90 0.16 15.11
N THR A 25 -3.40 1.22 14.48
CA THR A 25 -3.15 2.59 14.96
C THR A 25 -3.71 2.83 16.37
N GLN A 26 -4.93 2.36 16.65
CA GLN A 26 -5.56 2.50 17.95
C GLN A 26 -4.81 1.71 19.02
N SER A 27 -4.41 0.47 18.72
CA SER A 27 -3.66 -0.38 19.64
C SER A 27 -2.31 0.25 20.01
N LEU A 28 -1.51 0.63 19.00
CA LEU A 28 -0.21 1.27 19.24
C LEU A 28 -0.33 2.57 20.03
N ARG A 29 -1.38 3.37 19.78
CA ARG A 29 -1.62 4.61 20.55
C ARG A 29 -2.04 4.32 22.00
N ALA A 30 -2.81 3.26 22.23
CA ALA A 30 -3.16 2.82 23.59
C ALA A 30 -1.92 2.40 24.40
N GLU A 31 -0.87 1.92 23.71
CA GLU A 31 0.44 1.60 24.29
C GLU A 31 1.36 2.84 24.40
N GLY A 32 0.82 4.04 24.17
CA GLY A 32 1.58 5.30 24.28
C GLY A 32 2.46 5.63 23.07
N GLN A 33 2.33 4.90 21.95
CA GLN A 33 3.14 5.15 20.75
C GLN A 33 2.62 6.36 19.98
N LYS A 34 3.55 7.14 19.44
CA LYS A 34 3.25 8.27 18.54
C LYS A 34 3.03 7.76 17.12
N VAL A 35 1.79 7.59 16.70
CA VAL A 35 1.44 7.07 15.39
C VAL A 35 0.89 8.15 14.48
N ILE A 36 1.48 8.29 13.29
CA ILE A 36 1.10 9.23 12.24
C ILE A 36 0.52 8.45 11.07
N ARG A 37 -0.74 8.69 10.76
CA ARG A 37 -1.40 8.07 9.59
C ARG A 37 -1.28 8.97 8.38
N LEU A 38 -0.82 8.39 7.29
CA LEU A 38 -0.75 9.05 5.99
C LEU A 38 -1.59 8.29 4.96
N CYS A 39 -1.95 8.98 3.89
CA CYS A 39 -2.59 8.39 2.73
C CYS A 39 -1.91 8.97 1.49
N GLU A 40 -1.30 8.12 0.67
CA GLU A 40 -0.57 8.52 -0.53
C GLU A 40 -1.37 9.50 -1.37
N SER A 41 -2.60 9.13 -1.72
CA SER A 41 -3.44 9.95 -2.60
C SER A 41 -3.83 11.33 -2.06
N LYS A 42 -3.74 11.54 -0.74
CA LYS A 42 -3.99 12.84 -0.11
C LYS A 42 -2.73 13.70 -0.02
N ARG A 43 -1.57 13.11 -0.24
CA ARG A 43 -0.26 13.77 -0.17
C ARG A 43 0.39 13.96 -1.54
N ASP A 44 -0.19 13.35 -2.58
CA ASP A 44 0.25 13.53 -3.97
C ASP A 44 0.09 15.00 -4.38
N PRO A 45 1.19 15.73 -4.63
CA PRO A 45 1.16 17.15 -5.01
C PRO A 45 0.55 17.38 -6.40
N HIS A 46 0.51 16.32 -7.22
CA HIS A 46 0.01 16.34 -8.59
C HIS A 46 -1.24 15.48 -8.76
N ARG A 47 -2.04 15.35 -7.71
CA ARG A 47 -3.21 14.44 -7.66
C ARG A 47 -4.13 14.58 -8.86
N GLY A 48 -4.37 15.79 -9.33
CA GLY A 48 -5.24 16.05 -10.51
C GLY A 48 -4.69 15.40 -11.78
N GLU A 49 -3.41 15.59 -12.05
CA GLU A 49 -2.73 15.03 -13.21
C GLU A 49 -2.63 13.50 -13.13
N THR A 50 -2.24 12.98 -11.95
CA THR A 50 -2.20 11.54 -11.68
C THR A 50 -3.55 10.89 -11.97
N MET A 51 -4.65 11.51 -11.52
CA MET A 51 -5.99 11.00 -11.77
C MET A 51 -6.42 11.10 -13.22
N ALA A 52 -6.03 12.14 -13.93
CA ALA A 52 -6.31 12.27 -15.37
C ALA A 52 -5.65 11.13 -16.17
N LEU A 53 -4.37 10.82 -15.87
CA LEU A 53 -3.66 9.69 -16.48
C LEU A 53 -4.32 8.35 -16.15
N VAL A 54 -4.63 8.10 -14.89
CA VAL A 54 -5.31 6.86 -14.46
C VAL A 54 -6.68 6.69 -15.15
N ASN A 55 -7.45 7.76 -15.29
CA ASN A 55 -8.73 7.72 -15.97
C ASN A 55 -8.58 7.50 -17.49
N ARG A 56 -7.52 8.03 -18.10
CA ARG A 56 -7.19 7.79 -19.49
C ARG A 56 -6.80 6.32 -19.70
N LEU A 57 -5.92 5.78 -18.86
CA LEU A 57 -5.54 4.36 -18.88
C LEU A 57 -6.73 3.42 -18.72
N ALA A 58 -7.70 3.78 -17.87
CA ALA A 58 -8.90 2.98 -17.67
C ALA A 58 -9.80 2.90 -18.93
N ARG A 59 -9.79 3.95 -19.77
CA ARG A 59 -10.58 4.01 -21.01
C ARG A 59 -9.87 3.36 -22.20
N GLN A 60 -8.58 3.47 -22.22
CA GLN A 60 -7.70 2.97 -23.28
C GLN A 60 -6.49 2.31 -22.65
N PRO A 61 -6.60 1.02 -22.25
CA PRO A 61 -5.48 0.27 -21.70
C PRO A 61 -4.35 0.17 -22.73
N ASP A 62 -3.18 0.70 -22.37
CA ASP A 62 -2.00 0.74 -23.19
C ASP A 62 -0.75 0.68 -22.32
N ARG A 63 0.31 -0.03 -22.75
CA ARG A 63 1.52 -0.23 -21.95
C ARG A 63 2.28 1.08 -21.71
N ASP A 64 2.39 1.92 -22.73
CA ASP A 64 3.17 3.16 -22.61
C ASP A 64 2.43 4.14 -21.68
N LEU A 65 1.10 4.16 -21.76
CA LEU A 65 0.28 4.94 -20.86
C LEU A 65 0.31 4.39 -19.41
N GLU A 66 0.36 3.05 -19.23
CA GLU A 66 0.56 2.48 -17.90
C GLU A 66 1.92 2.84 -17.33
N TRP A 67 2.96 2.86 -18.17
CA TRP A 67 4.29 3.32 -17.79
C TRP A 67 4.27 4.79 -17.34
N GLU A 68 3.63 5.68 -18.11
CA GLU A 68 3.47 7.11 -17.75
C GLU A 68 2.77 7.27 -16.38
N VAL A 69 1.77 6.44 -16.10
CA VAL A 69 1.12 6.39 -14.77
C VAL A 69 2.11 5.95 -13.69
N CYS A 70 2.93 4.93 -13.94
CA CYS A 70 3.93 4.45 -13.00
C CYS A 70 5.00 5.52 -12.71
N GLU A 71 5.50 6.20 -13.74
CA GLU A 71 6.45 7.32 -13.60
C GLU A 71 5.88 8.44 -12.75
N ARG A 72 4.64 8.84 -13.01
CA ARG A 72 3.98 9.89 -12.24
C ARG A 72 3.79 9.51 -10.77
N LEU A 73 3.39 8.27 -10.51
CA LEU A 73 3.24 7.76 -9.14
C LEU A 73 4.59 7.68 -8.42
N ALA A 74 5.64 7.19 -9.08
CA ALA A 74 6.97 7.12 -8.50
C ALA A 74 7.51 8.52 -8.18
N ALA A 75 7.35 9.49 -9.09
CA ALA A 75 7.73 10.89 -8.86
C ALA A 75 6.98 11.51 -7.67
N SER A 76 5.67 11.27 -7.57
CA SER A 76 4.86 11.73 -6.42
C SER A 76 5.32 11.10 -5.11
N ARG A 77 5.65 9.80 -5.09
CA ARG A 77 6.18 9.10 -3.91
C ARG A 77 7.57 9.61 -3.52
N GLY A 78 8.44 9.86 -4.49
CA GLY A 78 9.74 10.49 -4.26
C GLY A 78 9.58 11.87 -3.62
N TRP A 79 8.64 12.67 -4.10
CA TRP A 79 8.31 13.96 -3.49
C TRP A 79 7.79 13.79 -2.05
N ILE A 80 6.84 12.86 -1.82
CA ILE A 80 6.31 12.56 -0.48
C ILE A 80 7.45 12.10 0.44
N SER A 81 8.35 11.25 -0.06
CA SER A 81 9.51 10.76 0.70
C SER A 81 10.38 11.90 1.20
N ARG A 82 10.72 12.84 0.32
CA ARG A 82 11.61 13.98 0.64
C ARG A 82 10.93 15.08 1.47
N HIS A 83 9.64 15.37 1.22
CA HIS A 83 8.99 16.56 1.79
C HIS A 83 7.97 16.28 2.87
N VAL A 84 7.51 15.01 2.99
CA VAL A 84 6.50 14.64 3.99
C VAL A 84 7.06 13.66 5.02
N LEU A 85 7.69 12.56 4.56
CA LEU A 85 8.16 11.52 5.49
C LEU A 85 9.35 11.99 6.32
N THR A 86 10.26 12.78 5.76
CA THR A 86 11.43 13.32 6.46
C THR A 86 11.07 14.37 7.51
N GLN A 87 9.90 14.99 7.40
CA GLN A 87 9.43 16.01 8.34
C GLN A 87 8.75 15.41 9.57
N GLN A 88 8.58 14.10 9.61
CA GLN A 88 7.92 13.45 10.74
C GLN A 88 8.90 13.26 11.91
N PRO A 89 8.41 13.36 13.16
CA PRO A 89 9.26 13.18 14.32
C PRO A 89 9.93 11.81 14.35
N ALA A 90 11.22 11.77 14.70
CA ALA A 90 12.03 10.57 14.71
C ALA A 90 11.49 9.45 15.64
N ASP A 91 10.80 9.85 16.71
CA ASP A 91 10.18 8.96 17.71
C ASP A 91 8.80 8.43 17.29
N SER A 92 8.37 8.70 16.05
CA SER A 92 7.04 8.30 15.57
C SER A 92 7.07 7.05 14.69
N ILE A 93 5.91 6.40 14.60
CA ILE A 93 5.60 5.35 13.64
C ILE A 93 4.71 5.97 12.56
N ILE A 94 5.18 5.98 11.33
CA ILE A 94 4.41 6.42 10.17
C ILE A 94 3.71 5.19 9.59
N MET A 95 2.38 5.25 9.48
CA MET A 95 1.59 4.21 8.83
C MET A 95 0.91 4.78 7.59
N ILE A 96 1.15 4.19 6.42
CA ILE A 96 0.56 4.64 5.16
C ILE A 96 -0.42 3.60 4.58
N ASP A 97 -1.60 4.08 4.16
CA ASP A 97 -2.56 3.27 3.40
C ASP A 97 -2.18 3.35 1.91
N ARG A 98 -1.60 2.29 1.42
CA ARG A 98 -0.99 2.09 0.11
C ARG A 98 0.34 2.83 -0.09
N TRP A 99 1.24 2.11 -0.73
CA TRP A 99 2.52 2.57 -1.24
C TRP A 99 2.82 1.81 -2.53
N TYR A 100 4.04 1.90 -3.06
CA TYR A 100 4.38 1.23 -4.32
C TYR A 100 4.12 -0.29 -4.37
N PRO A 101 4.16 -1.08 -3.26
CA PRO A 101 3.80 -2.48 -3.34
C PRO A 101 2.38 -2.75 -3.87
N SER A 102 1.46 -1.80 -3.66
CA SER A 102 0.11 -1.92 -4.22
C SER A 102 0.07 -1.98 -5.75
N ASP A 103 1.10 -1.47 -6.44
CA ASP A 103 1.14 -1.50 -7.90
C ASP A 103 1.24 -2.93 -8.46
N ALA A 104 1.83 -3.88 -7.70
CA ALA A 104 1.84 -5.29 -8.06
C ALA A 104 0.43 -5.88 -8.29
N ALA A 105 -0.59 -5.32 -7.60
CA ALA A 105 -1.97 -5.73 -7.76
C ALA A 105 -2.70 -4.98 -8.89
N PHE A 106 -2.27 -3.78 -9.25
CA PHE A 106 -3.05 -2.88 -10.10
C PHE A 106 -2.42 -2.59 -11.46
N ARG A 107 -1.13 -2.90 -11.66
CA ARG A 107 -0.44 -2.76 -12.95
C ARG A 107 -0.38 -4.13 -13.60
N ARG A 108 -0.64 -4.20 -14.91
CA ARG A 108 -0.81 -5.45 -15.62
C ARG A 108 0.10 -5.61 -16.82
N MET A 109 0.47 -4.48 -17.43
CA MET A 109 1.27 -4.43 -18.66
C MET A 109 2.73 -4.10 -18.36
N VAL A 110 2.99 -3.34 -17.29
CA VAL A 110 4.33 -3.03 -16.81
C VAL A 110 4.72 -4.06 -15.75
N PRO A 111 5.82 -4.82 -15.94
CA PRO A 111 6.34 -5.75 -14.95
C PRO A 111 6.63 -5.07 -13.61
N PHE A 112 6.30 -5.73 -12.51
CA PHE A 112 6.48 -5.13 -11.19
C PHE A 112 7.96 -4.82 -10.87
N ALA A 113 8.90 -5.60 -11.40
CA ALA A 113 10.34 -5.33 -11.26
C ALA A 113 10.74 -3.97 -11.89
N GLU A 114 10.16 -3.61 -13.04
CA GLU A 114 10.38 -2.29 -13.66
C GLU A 114 9.80 -1.17 -12.79
N ILE A 115 8.63 -1.40 -12.18
CA ILE A 115 8.01 -0.44 -11.24
C ILE A 115 8.86 -0.26 -9.98
N LEU A 116 9.43 -1.34 -9.44
CA LEU A 116 10.36 -1.26 -8.31
C LEU A 116 11.57 -0.40 -8.66
N GLN A 117 12.21 -0.66 -9.81
CA GLN A 117 13.37 0.11 -10.25
C GLN A 117 13.03 1.59 -10.40
N LEU A 118 11.88 1.90 -10.98
CA LEU A 118 11.40 3.27 -11.15
C LEU A 118 11.22 4.00 -9.81
N ASN A 119 10.72 3.31 -8.77
CA ASN A 119 10.62 3.88 -7.43
C ASN A 119 12.01 4.09 -6.79
N ILE A 120 12.96 3.18 -7.01
CA ILE A 120 14.36 3.34 -6.56
C ILE A 120 14.99 4.57 -7.23
N ASP A 121 14.84 4.72 -8.54
CA ASP A 121 15.40 5.83 -9.32
C ASP A 121 14.81 7.21 -8.89
N GLN A 122 13.64 7.21 -8.29
CA GLN A 122 12.97 8.41 -7.75
C GLN A 122 13.24 8.64 -6.25
N ASP A 123 14.18 7.92 -5.64
CA ASP A 123 14.49 7.99 -4.21
C ASP A 123 13.25 7.77 -3.31
N VAL A 124 12.35 6.90 -3.72
CA VAL A 124 11.17 6.58 -2.92
C VAL A 124 11.58 5.83 -1.68
N ARG A 125 11.21 6.35 -0.51
CA ARG A 125 11.52 5.71 0.76
C ARG A 125 10.92 4.31 0.83
N VAL A 126 11.78 3.33 1.06
CA VAL A 126 11.39 1.95 1.32
C VAL A 126 10.78 1.86 2.72
N PRO A 127 9.60 1.29 2.92
CA PRO A 127 9.08 0.99 4.25
C PRO A 127 10.00 0.05 5.02
N ASP A 128 10.08 0.28 6.32
CA ASP A 128 10.82 -0.60 7.24
C ASP A 128 10.04 -1.90 7.49
N VAL A 129 8.69 -1.81 7.36
CA VAL A 129 7.77 -2.96 7.40
C VAL A 129 6.78 -2.84 6.23
N HIS A 130 6.85 -3.77 5.30
CA HIS A 130 5.85 -3.92 4.24
C HIS A 130 4.83 -4.96 4.65
N VAL A 131 3.57 -4.57 4.80
CA VAL A 131 2.47 -5.48 5.14
C VAL A 131 1.59 -5.68 3.92
N GLY A 132 1.68 -6.85 3.31
CA GLY A 132 0.78 -7.31 2.26
C GLY A 132 -0.48 -7.91 2.85
N VAL A 133 -1.59 -7.16 2.80
CA VAL A 133 -2.89 -7.60 3.31
C VAL A 133 -3.66 -8.30 2.21
N VAL A 134 -4.00 -9.56 2.44
CA VAL A 134 -4.75 -10.40 1.50
C VAL A 134 -5.98 -11.01 2.16
N THR A 135 -6.93 -11.41 1.32
CA THR A 135 -8.15 -12.12 1.68
C THR A 135 -8.56 -12.90 0.44
N ALA A 136 -9.14 -14.08 0.58
CA ALA A 136 -9.64 -14.84 -0.56
C ALA A 136 -10.43 -13.93 -1.53
N ALA A 137 -10.15 -14.03 -2.82
CA ALA A 137 -10.63 -13.09 -3.83
C ALA A 137 -12.16 -12.93 -3.82
N GLY A 138 -12.91 -14.04 -3.65
CA GLY A 138 -14.38 -14.00 -3.53
C GLY A 138 -14.86 -13.20 -2.31
N ILE A 139 -14.18 -13.32 -1.17
CA ILE A 139 -14.53 -12.60 0.06
C ILE A 139 -14.26 -11.11 -0.11
N SER A 140 -13.07 -10.75 -0.60
CA SER A 140 -12.68 -9.34 -0.79
C SER A 140 -13.52 -8.68 -1.88
N TRP A 141 -13.89 -9.41 -2.93
CA TRP A 141 -14.82 -8.96 -3.96
C TRP A 141 -16.20 -8.63 -3.39
N ALA A 142 -16.81 -9.57 -2.64
CA ALA A 142 -18.11 -9.36 -2.00
C ALA A 142 -18.08 -8.16 -1.03
N ARG A 143 -17.03 -8.06 -0.21
CA ARG A 143 -16.83 -6.91 0.69
C ARG A 143 -16.71 -5.58 -0.08
N ALA A 144 -16.05 -5.57 -1.23
CA ALA A 144 -15.89 -4.38 -2.05
C ALA A 144 -17.19 -3.98 -2.75
N ALA A 145 -17.96 -4.95 -3.27
CA ALA A 145 -19.24 -4.74 -3.91
C ALA A 145 -20.31 -4.21 -2.94
N ALA A 146 -20.32 -4.69 -1.70
CA ALA A 146 -21.25 -4.28 -0.66
C ALA A 146 -21.04 -2.82 -0.16
N ARG A 147 -19.94 -2.16 -0.51
CA ARG A 147 -19.67 -0.77 -0.11
C ARG A 147 -20.63 0.18 -0.84
N ARG A 148 -21.04 1.26 -0.14
CA ARG A 148 -21.88 2.32 -0.72
C ARG A 148 -21.33 2.92 -2.03
N ARG A 149 -20.01 2.84 -2.26
CA ARG A 149 -19.32 3.29 -3.48
C ARG A 149 -19.15 2.18 -4.53
N GLY A 150 -19.64 0.98 -4.25
CA GLY A 150 -19.37 -0.20 -5.05
C GLY A 150 -17.87 -0.48 -5.16
N LEU A 151 -17.46 -1.17 -6.21
CA LEU A 151 -16.05 -1.45 -6.48
C LEU A 151 -15.22 -0.19 -6.74
N SER A 152 -15.85 0.87 -7.29
CA SER A 152 -15.18 2.16 -7.60
C SER A 152 -13.75 1.96 -8.13
N SER A 153 -13.59 1.02 -9.09
CA SER A 153 -12.31 0.69 -9.69
C SER A 153 -12.26 1.18 -11.13
N THR A 154 -11.17 1.81 -11.49
CA THR A 154 -10.84 2.15 -12.86
C THR A 154 -10.10 1.03 -13.59
N VAL A 155 -9.72 -0.04 -12.88
CA VAL A 155 -8.81 -1.09 -13.40
C VAL A 155 -9.39 -2.49 -13.23
N ILE A 156 -10.29 -2.72 -12.27
CA ILE A 156 -10.84 -4.05 -11.92
C ILE A 156 -12.35 -3.98 -12.04
N HIS A 157 -12.93 -4.74 -12.95
CA HIS A 157 -14.36 -4.72 -13.27
C HIS A 157 -15.04 -6.07 -13.07
N THR A 158 -14.27 -7.16 -13.03
CA THR A 158 -14.77 -8.53 -12.88
C THR A 158 -14.13 -9.26 -11.70
N LEU A 159 -14.78 -10.32 -11.21
CA LEU A 159 -14.21 -11.19 -10.19
C LEU A 159 -12.93 -11.87 -10.68
N GLU A 160 -12.90 -12.29 -11.96
CA GLU A 160 -11.72 -12.91 -12.58
C GLU A 160 -10.52 -11.95 -12.54
N GLU A 161 -10.71 -10.71 -12.95
CA GLU A 161 -9.68 -9.68 -12.86
C GLU A 161 -9.23 -9.42 -11.42
N HIS A 162 -10.17 -9.43 -10.48
CA HIS A 162 -9.85 -9.27 -9.06
C HIS A 162 -9.05 -10.45 -8.52
N THR A 163 -9.37 -11.66 -8.96
CA THR A 163 -8.63 -12.87 -8.60
C THR A 163 -7.21 -12.79 -9.14
N ALA A 164 -7.03 -12.49 -10.42
CA ALA A 164 -5.71 -12.33 -11.03
C ALA A 164 -4.86 -11.24 -10.32
N CYS A 165 -5.48 -10.12 -9.93
CA CYS A 165 -4.81 -9.08 -9.14
C CYS A 165 -4.39 -9.57 -7.75
N THR A 166 -5.21 -10.38 -7.09
CA THR A 166 -4.91 -10.94 -5.77
C THR A 166 -3.75 -11.90 -5.85
N GLU A 167 -3.76 -12.81 -6.83
CA GLU A 167 -2.68 -13.77 -7.07
C GLU A 167 -1.35 -13.09 -7.44
N ALA A 168 -1.41 -12.06 -8.30
CA ALA A 168 -0.22 -11.29 -8.64
C ALA A 168 0.38 -10.60 -7.41
N PHE A 169 -0.47 -10.08 -6.54
CA PHE A 169 -0.03 -9.45 -5.30
C PHE A 169 0.54 -10.46 -4.29
N GLU A 170 -0.07 -11.65 -4.15
CA GLU A 170 0.47 -12.72 -3.29
C GLU A 170 1.84 -13.20 -3.79
N ARG A 171 2.04 -13.32 -5.10
CA ARG A 171 3.37 -13.60 -5.67
C ARG A 171 4.37 -12.51 -5.32
N ALA A 172 4.00 -11.24 -5.48
CA ALA A 172 4.89 -10.13 -5.15
C ALA A 172 5.27 -10.10 -3.65
N ILE A 173 4.36 -10.45 -2.74
CA ILE A 173 4.67 -10.61 -1.30
C ILE A 173 5.75 -11.67 -1.12
N SER A 174 5.58 -12.85 -1.73
CA SER A 174 6.53 -13.96 -1.62
C SER A 174 7.90 -13.59 -2.20
N ASP A 175 7.91 -13.03 -3.41
CA ASP A 175 9.13 -12.73 -4.17
C ASP A 175 9.97 -11.64 -3.50
N ASN A 176 9.33 -10.73 -2.76
CA ASN A 176 10.00 -9.60 -2.10
C ASN A 176 10.16 -9.79 -0.57
N GLY A 177 9.73 -10.91 -0.01
CA GLY A 177 9.84 -11.19 1.43
C GLY A 177 9.01 -10.24 2.31
N TRP A 178 7.90 -9.71 1.79
CA TRP A 178 7.01 -8.85 2.58
C TRP A 178 6.20 -9.64 3.59
N VAL A 179 5.74 -8.97 4.64
CA VAL A 179 4.88 -9.60 5.66
C VAL A 179 3.53 -9.93 5.05
N LEU A 180 3.20 -11.22 4.96
CA LEU A 180 1.88 -11.68 4.54
C LEU A 180 0.90 -11.60 5.73
N CYS A 181 -0.13 -10.77 5.62
CA CYS A 181 -1.22 -10.67 6.57
C CYS A 181 -2.53 -11.14 5.93
N ARG A 182 -3.02 -12.33 6.32
CA ARG A 182 -4.32 -12.87 5.89
C ARG A 182 -5.43 -12.33 6.78
N ASN A 183 -6.28 -11.47 6.22
CA ASN A 183 -7.36 -10.79 6.96
C ASN A 183 -8.72 -11.43 6.67
N GLU A 184 -8.83 -12.72 7.02
CA GLU A 184 -10.05 -13.54 6.84
C GLU A 184 -10.76 -13.86 8.15
N GLY A 185 -10.05 -13.78 9.28
CA GLY A 185 -10.54 -14.04 10.61
C GLY A 185 -10.91 -12.79 11.40
N LEU A 186 -10.64 -12.82 12.70
CA LEU A 186 -10.84 -11.68 13.59
C LEU A 186 -9.83 -10.58 13.29
N ILE A 187 -10.27 -9.34 13.34
CA ILE A 187 -9.39 -8.19 13.10
C ILE A 187 -8.29 -8.07 14.16
N GLU A 188 -8.55 -8.55 15.36
CA GLU A 188 -7.61 -8.58 16.47
C GLU A 188 -6.40 -9.47 16.19
N ASP A 189 -6.59 -10.59 15.48
CA ASP A 189 -5.51 -11.51 15.12
C ASP A 189 -4.58 -10.85 14.06
N ALA A 190 -5.15 -10.26 13.03
CA ALA A 190 -4.41 -9.50 12.04
C ALA A 190 -3.68 -8.29 12.67
N THR A 191 -4.34 -7.61 13.62
CA THR A 191 -3.75 -6.49 14.35
C THR A 191 -2.54 -6.93 15.17
N ARG A 192 -2.65 -8.02 15.94
CA ARG A 192 -1.53 -8.57 16.71
C ARG A 192 -0.36 -8.99 15.81
N GLN A 193 -0.66 -9.62 14.67
CA GLN A 193 0.38 -9.99 13.71
C GLN A 193 1.17 -8.77 13.23
N VAL A 194 0.48 -7.71 12.81
CA VAL A 194 1.15 -6.49 12.30
C VAL A 194 1.96 -5.80 13.39
N ILE A 195 1.44 -5.71 14.61
CA ILE A 195 2.16 -5.13 15.76
C ILE A 195 3.41 -5.95 16.08
N ALA A 196 3.33 -7.28 16.08
CA ALA A 196 4.49 -8.14 16.31
C ALA A 196 5.61 -7.91 15.27
N GLU A 197 5.28 -7.67 14.00
CA GLU A 197 6.28 -7.35 12.98
C GLU A 197 6.89 -5.94 13.19
N ILE A 198 6.10 -4.98 13.60
CA ILE A 198 6.57 -3.64 13.98
C ILE A 198 7.55 -3.74 15.16
N ASP A 199 7.22 -4.51 16.19
CA ASP A 199 8.03 -4.66 17.39
C ASP A 199 9.35 -5.40 17.12
N LYS A 200 9.36 -6.38 16.22
CA LYS A 200 10.60 -7.05 15.77
C LYS A 200 11.60 -6.04 15.20
N VAL A 201 11.14 -5.13 14.35
CA VAL A 201 12.00 -4.10 13.75
C VAL A 201 12.48 -3.11 14.81
N ARG A 202 11.62 -2.75 15.77
CA ARG A 202 11.97 -1.83 16.87
C ARG A 202 12.92 -2.45 17.89
N GLY A 203 12.76 -3.75 18.21
CA GLY A 203 13.59 -4.48 19.17
C GLY A 203 14.98 -4.85 18.60
N GLY A 204 15.12 -4.93 17.28
CA GLY A 204 16.39 -5.14 16.58
C GLY A 204 17.10 -3.82 16.34
N ALA A 205 17.60 -3.15 17.42
CA ALA A 205 18.39 -1.92 17.34
C ALA A 205 17.91 -0.95 16.23
N TRP A 206 16.82 -0.28 16.49
CA TRP A 206 16.38 0.86 15.69
C TRP A 206 17.48 1.93 15.75
N PRO A 207 18.12 2.33 14.61
CA PRO A 207 19.23 3.29 14.60
C PRO A 207 18.81 4.72 14.99
#